data_63e8356e7ecfab4a4ae1d0d73887a3bb
#
_entry.id   63e8356e7ecfab4a4ae1d0d73887a3bb
#
_cell.length_a   1.000
_cell.length_b   1.000
_cell.length_c   1.000
_cell.angle_alpha   90.00
_cell.angle_beta   90.00
_cell.angle_gamma   90.00
#
_symmetry.space_group_name_H-M   'P 1'
#
loop_
_entity.id
_entity.type
_entity.pdbx_description
1 polymer ?
#
loop_
_entity_poly.entity_id
_entity_poly.type
_entity_poly.pdbx_seq_one_letter_code
_entity_poly.pdbx_strand_id
1 'polypeptide(L)'
;LNQCIALSLAGILFLNPIVAAAAGLALDKAAGGNTGLGQAGNGVPIVNIATPNGAGLSNNHFRDYNVGANGLILNNATGKTQGTQLGGIILGNPNLKGQAAQVILNQVTGGNRSTLAGYTEVAGQSARVIVANPHGITCQGCGFINTPRATLTTGKPIMDGQRLERFQVDGGDIVVEGAELNV
;
A
#
# COMPACT_ATOMS: atom_id res chain seq x y z
N LEU A 1 8.15 -63.78 22.10
CA LEU A 1 7.58 -62.46 22.43
C LEU A 1 8.26 -61.38 21.56
N ASN A 2 7.66 -60.98 20.45
CA ASN A 2 8.13 -59.90 19.63
C ASN A 2 7.31 -58.63 20.00
N GLN A 3 8.01 -57.67 20.60
CA GLN A 3 7.42 -56.34 20.77
C GLN A 3 7.70 -55.52 19.50
N CYS A 4 6.67 -55.17 18.77
CA CYS A 4 6.73 -54.18 17.72
C CYS A 4 6.70 -52.78 18.33
N ILE A 5 7.82 -52.07 18.23
CA ILE A 5 7.92 -50.65 18.57
C ILE A 5 7.40 -49.87 17.41
N ALA A 6 6.20 -49.29 17.57
CA ALA A 6 5.66 -48.34 16.59
C ALA A 6 6.32 -46.97 16.82
N LEU A 7 7.23 -46.60 15.93
CA LEU A 7 7.73 -45.22 15.86
C LEU A 7 6.63 -44.33 15.24
N SER A 8 5.98 -43.53 16.06
CA SER A 8 5.12 -42.46 15.58
C SER A 8 6.00 -41.27 15.11
N LEU A 9 6.14 -41.13 13.80
CA LEU A 9 6.75 -39.95 13.20
C LEU A 9 5.76 -38.79 13.28
N ALA A 10 5.82 -38.00 14.34
CA ALA A 10 5.11 -36.72 14.41
C ALA A 10 5.81 -35.74 13.50
N GLY A 11 5.34 -35.66 12.24
CA GLY A 11 5.77 -34.63 11.31
C GLY A 11 5.30 -33.28 11.81
N ILE A 12 6.22 -32.46 12.32
CA ILE A 12 5.97 -31.04 12.59
C ILE A 12 5.85 -30.37 11.22
N LEU A 13 4.60 -30.15 10.77
CA LEU A 13 4.34 -29.26 9.66
C LEU A 13 4.70 -27.84 10.10
N PHE A 14 5.88 -27.36 9.69
CA PHE A 14 6.15 -25.94 9.71
C PHE A 14 5.22 -25.29 8.67
N LEU A 15 4.07 -24.81 9.13
CA LEU A 15 3.28 -23.86 8.38
C LEU A 15 4.10 -22.57 8.30
N ASN A 16 4.97 -22.47 7.27
CA ASN A 16 5.45 -21.18 6.87
C ASN A 16 4.21 -20.34 6.56
N PRO A 17 3.97 -19.20 7.23
CA PRO A 17 2.95 -18.29 6.77
C PRO A 17 3.38 -17.90 5.36
N ILE A 18 2.69 -18.44 4.35
CA ILE A 18 2.73 -17.88 3.01
C ILE A 18 2.15 -16.49 3.22
N VAL A 19 3.03 -15.49 3.33
CA VAL A 19 2.62 -14.11 3.17
C VAL A 19 2.13 -14.06 1.73
N ALA A 20 0.82 -14.21 1.56
CA ALA A 20 0.20 -14.01 0.25
C ALA A 20 0.68 -12.63 -0.19
N ALA A 21 1.54 -12.58 -1.19
CA ALA A 21 1.92 -11.33 -1.80
C ALA A 21 0.62 -10.63 -2.13
N ALA A 22 0.39 -9.46 -1.53
CA ALA A 22 -0.83 -8.71 -1.77
C ALA A 22 -0.94 -8.53 -3.28
N ALA A 23 -1.93 -9.19 -3.90
CA ALA A 23 -1.99 -9.35 -5.34
C ALA A 23 -1.87 -7.97 -6.01
N GLY A 24 -0.79 -7.77 -6.76
CA GLY A 24 -0.52 -6.51 -7.45
C GLY A 24 0.37 -5.50 -6.72
N LEU A 25 0.82 -5.78 -5.50
CA LEU A 25 1.74 -4.90 -4.76
C LEU A 25 3.08 -5.61 -4.54
N ALA A 26 4.17 -4.98 -4.93
CA ALA A 26 5.52 -5.43 -4.65
C ALA A 26 6.36 -4.26 -4.11
N LEU A 27 6.89 -4.39 -2.90
CA LEU A 27 7.74 -3.36 -2.31
C LEU A 27 9.10 -3.31 -3.00
N ASP A 28 9.64 -2.10 -3.17
CA ASP A 28 11.04 -1.91 -3.50
C ASP A 28 11.88 -1.77 -2.22
N LYS A 29 12.34 -2.90 -1.71
CA LYS A 29 13.17 -2.93 -0.50
C LYS A 29 14.54 -2.27 -0.69
N ALA A 30 15.04 -2.20 -1.92
CA ALA A 30 16.32 -1.59 -2.23
C ALA A 30 16.27 -0.05 -2.10
N ALA A 31 15.08 0.54 -2.29
CA ALA A 31 14.88 1.99 -2.10
C ALA A 31 14.81 2.40 -0.62
N GLY A 32 14.83 1.44 0.30
CA GLY A 32 14.77 1.69 1.73
C GLY A 32 13.36 2.00 2.24
N GLY A 33 13.30 2.47 3.49
CA GLY A 33 12.05 2.72 4.18
C GLY A 33 11.53 1.50 4.94
N ASN A 34 10.46 1.72 5.72
CA ASN A 34 9.84 0.68 6.55
C ASN A 34 8.39 0.37 6.17
N THR A 35 8.01 0.68 4.93
CA THR A 35 6.71 0.29 4.39
C THR A 35 6.51 -1.22 4.50
N GLY A 36 5.34 -1.64 4.99
CA GLY A 36 5.00 -3.05 5.15
C GLY A 36 3.72 -3.40 4.39
N LEU A 37 3.59 -4.67 4.02
CA LEU A 37 2.35 -5.22 3.46
C LEU A 37 1.67 -6.12 4.48
N GLY A 38 0.36 -6.06 4.50
CA GLY A 38 -0.51 -6.90 5.31
C GLY A 38 -1.83 -7.16 4.60
N GLN A 39 -2.76 -7.73 5.34
CA GLN A 39 -4.08 -8.07 4.82
C GLN A 39 -5.11 -7.92 5.93
N ALA A 40 -6.28 -7.39 5.60
CA ALA A 40 -7.44 -7.37 6.48
C ALA A 40 -8.07 -8.77 6.59
N GLY A 41 -8.91 -8.98 7.59
CA GLY A 41 -9.56 -10.28 7.82
C GLY A 41 -10.42 -10.78 6.66
N ASN A 42 -10.90 -9.89 5.81
CA ASN A 42 -11.67 -10.20 4.59
C ASN A 42 -10.82 -10.29 3.31
N GLY A 43 -9.49 -10.24 3.44
CA GLY A 43 -8.58 -10.39 2.32
C GLY A 43 -8.18 -9.10 1.59
N VAL A 44 -8.70 -7.94 1.99
CA VAL A 44 -8.29 -6.66 1.41
C VAL A 44 -6.83 -6.35 1.77
N PRO A 45 -5.97 -6.03 0.79
CA PRO A 45 -4.57 -5.67 1.04
C PRO A 45 -4.44 -4.43 1.92
N ILE A 46 -3.44 -4.44 2.79
CA ILE A 46 -3.07 -3.32 3.65
C ILE A 46 -1.62 -2.92 3.36
N VAL A 47 -1.39 -1.65 3.12
CA VAL A 47 -0.07 -1.03 3.16
C VAL A 47 0.09 -0.34 4.52
N ASN A 48 0.93 -0.89 5.39
CA ASN A 48 1.42 -0.16 6.55
C ASN A 48 2.43 0.87 6.04
N ILE A 49 1.98 2.09 5.87
CA ILE A 49 2.80 3.17 5.30
C ILE A 49 4.06 3.42 6.12
N ALA A 50 5.09 3.91 5.47
CA ALA A 50 6.35 4.26 6.12
C ALA A 50 6.16 5.38 7.17
N THR A 51 7.04 5.41 8.16
CA THR A 51 7.10 6.50 9.14
C THR A 51 7.15 7.85 8.42
N PRO A 52 6.22 8.77 8.72
CA PRO A 52 6.27 10.11 8.13
C PRO A 52 7.54 10.85 8.57
N ASN A 53 8.10 11.64 7.66
CA ASN A 53 9.19 12.55 7.98
C ASN A 53 8.69 13.79 8.74
N GLY A 54 9.59 14.71 9.11
CA GLY A 54 9.26 15.92 9.85
C GLY A 54 8.32 16.88 9.11
N ALA A 55 8.15 16.73 7.79
CA ALA A 55 7.18 17.47 6.98
C ALA A 55 5.82 16.74 6.86
N GLY A 56 5.61 15.63 7.56
CA GLY A 56 4.38 14.84 7.51
C GLY A 56 4.23 13.99 6.25
N LEU A 57 5.30 13.77 5.50
CA LEU A 57 5.31 12.97 4.28
C LEU A 57 5.73 11.53 4.58
N SER A 58 4.84 10.56 4.33
CA SER A 58 5.18 9.13 4.26
C SER A 58 5.55 8.78 2.83
N ASN A 59 6.79 8.36 2.61
CA ASN A 59 7.31 8.00 1.30
C ASN A 59 7.44 6.48 1.17
N ASN A 60 6.65 5.90 0.27
CA ASN A 60 6.52 4.46 0.08
C ASN A 60 7.00 4.08 -1.33
N HIS A 61 7.89 3.10 -1.42
CA HIS A 61 8.49 2.66 -2.65
C HIS A 61 8.00 1.27 -3.06
N PHE A 62 7.55 1.16 -4.30
CA PHE A 62 7.01 -0.07 -4.87
C PHE A 62 7.71 -0.41 -6.19
N ARG A 63 7.96 -1.67 -6.42
CA ARG A 63 8.29 -2.17 -7.76
C ARG A 63 7.04 -2.27 -8.62
N ASP A 64 5.95 -2.75 -8.01
CA ASP A 64 4.63 -2.81 -8.64
C ASP A 64 3.60 -2.26 -7.65
N TYR A 65 2.70 -1.40 -8.16
CA TYR A 65 1.61 -0.82 -7.40
C TYR A 65 0.32 -0.92 -8.21
N ASN A 66 -0.49 -1.91 -7.85
CA ASN A 66 -1.81 -2.12 -8.46
C ASN A 66 -2.86 -2.22 -7.35
N VAL A 67 -4.07 -1.76 -7.64
CA VAL A 67 -5.23 -1.88 -6.77
C VAL A 67 -6.25 -2.75 -7.47
N GLY A 68 -6.55 -3.91 -6.90
CA GLY A 68 -7.59 -4.82 -7.41
C GLY A 68 -8.99 -4.33 -7.08
N ALA A 69 -10.01 -5.02 -7.61
CA ALA A 69 -11.42 -4.68 -7.39
C ALA A 69 -11.84 -4.67 -5.91
N ASN A 70 -11.16 -5.46 -5.06
CA ASN A 70 -11.41 -5.50 -3.62
C ASN A 70 -10.88 -4.26 -2.88
N GLY A 71 -10.13 -3.38 -3.57
CA GLY A 71 -9.54 -2.18 -3.02
C GLY A 71 -8.21 -2.37 -2.33
N LEU A 72 -7.76 -1.31 -1.69
CA LEU A 72 -6.50 -1.21 -0.95
C LEU A 72 -6.67 -0.31 0.26
N ILE A 73 -6.09 -0.67 1.39
CA ILE A 73 -6.05 0.16 2.60
C ILE A 73 -4.63 0.71 2.78
N LEU A 74 -4.48 2.04 2.81
CA LEU A 74 -3.28 2.73 3.26
C LEU A 74 -3.43 3.00 4.76
N ASN A 75 -2.71 2.26 5.58
CA ASN A 75 -2.86 2.29 7.04
C ASN A 75 -2.13 3.50 7.64
N ASN A 76 -2.91 4.55 7.92
CA ASN A 76 -2.49 5.80 8.58
C ASN A 76 -3.07 5.90 10.01
N ALA A 77 -3.39 4.75 10.62
CA ALA A 77 -3.98 4.68 11.95
C ALA A 77 -2.91 4.59 13.03
N THR A 78 -2.93 5.52 13.98
CA THR A 78 -2.01 5.59 15.12
C THR A 78 -2.51 4.87 16.36
N GLY A 79 -3.80 4.52 16.42
CA GLY A 79 -4.43 3.78 17.52
C GLY A 79 -4.10 2.29 17.48
N LYS A 80 -4.57 1.54 18.49
CA LYS A 80 -4.41 0.08 18.53
C LYS A 80 -5.19 -0.62 17.43
N THR A 81 -6.40 -0.15 17.18
CA THR A 81 -7.30 -0.66 16.15
C THR A 81 -7.97 0.50 15.42
N GLN A 82 -8.41 0.24 14.18
CA GLN A 82 -9.09 1.21 13.33
C GLN A 82 -10.19 0.53 12.52
N GLY A 83 -11.38 1.12 12.52
CA GLY A 83 -12.46 0.74 11.60
C GLY A 83 -12.19 1.28 10.20
N THR A 84 -12.43 0.47 9.19
CA THR A 84 -12.30 0.81 7.77
C THR A 84 -13.55 0.38 7.02
N GLN A 85 -13.84 1.03 5.89
CA GLN A 85 -14.98 0.66 5.03
C GLN A 85 -14.66 -0.60 4.22
N LEU A 86 -13.42 -0.73 3.74
CA LEU A 86 -13.03 -1.85 2.87
C LEU A 86 -12.65 -3.11 3.65
N GLY A 87 -12.00 -3.00 4.80
CA GLY A 87 -11.39 -4.13 5.50
C GLY A 87 -11.99 -4.44 6.88
N GLY A 88 -13.03 -3.72 7.31
CA GLY A 88 -13.55 -3.84 8.67
C GLY A 88 -12.56 -3.30 9.70
N ILE A 89 -12.41 -3.97 10.84
CA ILE A 89 -11.49 -3.55 11.90
C ILE A 89 -10.09 -4.10 11.59
N ILE A 90 -9.12 -3.19 11.52
CA ILE A 90 -7.70 -3.51 11.33
C ILE A 90 -6.86 -3.07 12.53
N LEU A 91 -5.65 -3.57 12.65
CA LEU A 91 -4.68 -3.08 13.63
C LEU A 91 -4.08 -1.75 13.16
N GLY A 92 -3.71 -0.91 14.12
CA GLY A 92 -2.97 0.32 13.81
C GLY A 92 -1.62 0.04 13.18
N ASN A 93 -1.09 1.04 12.49
CA ASN A 93 0.20 0.92 11.81
C ASN A 93 1.37 1.06 12.80
N PRO A 94 2.19 0.02 12.99
CA PRO A 94 3.31 0.05 13.94
C PRO A 94 4.43 1.03 13.54
N ASN A 95 4.46 1.46 12.27
CA ASN A 95 5.50 2.36 11.77
C ASN A 95 5.29 3.81 12.21
N LEU A 96 4.07 4.21 12.56
CA LEU A 96 3.71 5.63 12.74
C LEU A 96 4.21 6.24 14.05
N LYS A 97 4.47 5.42 15.06
CA LYS A 97 4.96 5.88 16.37
C LYS A 97 4.14 7.04 16.97
N GLY A 98 2.82 7.01 16.77
CA GLY A 98 1.88 8.02 17.25
C GLY A 98 1.69 9.24 16.33
N GLN A 99 2.38 9.33 15.19
CA GLN A 99 2.26 10.44 14.25
C GLN A 99 1.73 9.98 12.90
N ALA A 100 0.52 10.40 12.54
CA ALA A 100 -0.06 10.12 11.24
C ALA A 100 0.57 10.97 10.13
N ALA A 101 0.59 10.44 8.91
CA ALA A 101 1.01 11.18 7.73
C ALA A 101 -0.06 12.20 7.30
N GLN A 102 0.38 13.34 6.79
CA GLN A 102 -0.46 14.32 6.09
C GLN A 102 -0.48 14.06 4.59
N VAL A 103 0.63 13.53 4.06
CA VAL A 103 0.79 13.16 2.66
C VAL A 103 1.35 11.74 2.58
N ILE A 104 0.71 10.89 1.80
CA ILE A 104 1.14 9.52 1.50
C ILE A 104 1.56 9.50 0.04
N LEU A 105 2.86 9.39 -0.20
CA LEU A 105 3.44 9.27 -1.52
C LEU A 105 3.74 7.80 -1.79
N ASN A 106 3.07 7.24 -2.79
CA ASN A 106 3.32 5.89 -3.31
C ASN A 106 4.00 6.04 -4.67
N GLN A 107 5.31 5.78 -4.71
CA GLN A 107 6.08 5.88 -5.94
C GLN A 107 6.51 4.51 -6.46
N VAL A 108 6.33 4.32 -7.76
CA VAL A 108 6.71 3.11 -8.47
C VAL A 108 8.11 3.30 -9.05
N THR A 109 9.00 2.38 -8.71
CA THR A 109 10.40 2.33 -9.16
C THR A 109 10.63 1.22 -10.18
N GLY A 110 9.69 0.28 -10.31
CA GLY A 110 9.71 -0.78 -11.33
C GLY A 110 9.27 -0.28 -12.69
N GLY A 111 9.33 -1.15 -13.70
CA GLY A 111 9.07 -0.82 -15.10
C GLY A 111 7.63 -1.03 -15.57
N ASN A 112 6.72 -1.47 -14.69
CA ASN A 112 5.36 -1.82 -15.07
C ASN A 112 4.39 -0.66 -14.83
N ARG A 113 3.38 -0.54 -15.71
CA ARG A 113 2.24 0.35 -15.53
C ARG A 113 1.43 -0.05 -14.29
N SER A 114 0.85 0.92 -13.61
CA SER A 114 -0.10 0.68 -12.50
C SER A 114 -1.53 0.60 -13.02
N THR A 115 -2.29 -0.39 -12.54
CA THR A 115 -3.74 -0.48 -12.74
C THR A 115 -4.45 -0.30 -11.41
N LEU A 116 -5.34 0.68 -11.34
CA LEU A 116 -6.16 0.99 -10.17
C LEU A 116 -7.61 0.62 -10.51
N ALA A 117 -8.04 -0.58 -10.13
CA ALA A 117 -9.36 -1.14 -10.47
C ALA A 117 -10.33 -1.16 -9.28
N GLY A 118 -10.00 -0.49 -8.20
CA GLY A 118 -10.81 -0.43 -6.98
C GLY A 118 -10.48 0.79 -6.13
N TYR A 119 -11.19 0.90 -5.01
CA TYR A 119 -11.01 2.01 -4.08
C TYR A 119 -9.72 1.89 -3.26
N THR A 120 -9.09 3.03 -3.01
CA THR A 120 -8.01 3.18 -2.04
C THR A 120 -8.52 3.93 -0.82
N GLU A 121 -8.51 3.29 0.35
CA GLU A 121 -8.95 3.89 1.62
C GLU A 121 -7.74 4.27 2.48
N VAL A 122 -7.72 5.50 2.98
CA VAL A 122 -6.80 5.91 4.06
C VAL A 122 -7.44 5.57 5.40
N ALA A 123 -6.88 4.60 6.12
CA ALA A 123 -7.36 4.24 7.45
C ALA A 123 -6.83 5.21 8.50
N GLY A 124 -7.69 5.62 9.45
CA GLY A 124 -7.34 6.54 10.52
C GLY A 124 -7.42 8.01 10.10
N GLN A 125 -6.36 8.78 10.34
CA GLN A 125 -6.35 10.20 9.97
C GLN A 125 -6.30 10.35 8.46
N SER A 126 -7.15 11.24 7.91
CA SER A 126 -7.17 11.54 6.47
C SER A 126 -5.83 12.11 5.99
N ALA A 127 -5.45 11.78 4.77
CA ALA A 127 -4.21 12.24 4.18
C ALA A 127 -4.37 12.43 2.67
N ARG A 128 -3.60 13.37 2.10
CA ARG A 128 -3.45 13.47 0.66
C ARG A 128 -2.73 12.22 0.14
N VAL A 129 -3.28 11.57 -0.88
CA VAL A 129 -2.67 10.41 -1.53
C VAL A 129 -2.08 10.80 -2.87
N ILE A 130 -0.86 10.37 -3.13
CA ILE A 130 -0.17 10.56 -4.40
C ILE A 130 0.26 9.18 -4.90
N VAL A 131 -0.10 8.85 -6.14
CA VAL A 131 0.42 7.69 -6.85
C VAL A 131 1.27 8.21 -8.02
N ALA A 132 2.57 7.92 -7.98
CA ALA A 132 3.54 8.36 -8.97
C ALA A 132 4.12 7.15 -9.69
N ASN A 133 3.84 7.00 -10.98
CA ASN A 133 4.38 5.92 -11.80
C ASN A 133 4.84 6.44 -13.17
N PRO A 134 6.15 6.55 -13.42
CA PRO A 134 6.69 7.03 -14.70
C PRO A 134 6.28 6.19 -15.93
N HIS A 135 5.87 4.94 -15.70
CA HIS A 135 5.46 4.00 -16.76
C HIS A 135 3.95 4.03 -17.06
N GLY A 136 3.23 4.96 -16.41
CA GLY A 136 1.81 5.19 -16.65
C GLY A 136 0.90 4.61 -15.57
N ILE A 137 -0.33 5.10 -15.57
CA ILE A 137 -1.39 4.71 -14.64
C ILE A 137 -2.68 4.52 -15.43
N THR A 138 -3.37 3.42 -15.20
CA THR A 138 -4.75 3.21 -15.64
C THR A 138 -5.67 3.23 -14.42
N CYS A 139 -6.61 4.17 -14.38
CA CYS A 139 -7.71 4.18 -13.43
C CYS A 139 -8.92 3.54 -14.09
N GLN A 140 -9.29 2.35 -13.65
CA GLN A 140 -10.43 1.58 -14.14
C GLN A 140 -11.49 1.50 -13.04
N GLY A 141 -12.29 2.57 -12.92
CA GLY A 141 -13.23 2.69 -11.80
C GLY A 141 -12.56 2.89 -10.44
N CYS A 142 -11.39 3.50 -10.41
CA CYS A 142 -10.69 3.79 -9.18
C CYS A 142 -11.37 4.91 -8.39
N GLY A 143 -11.26 4.87 -7.07
CA GLY A 143 -11.75 5.91 -6.17
C GLY A 143 -10.92 6.00 -4.90
N PHE A 144 -11.17 7.03 -4.11
CA PHE A 144 -10.42 7.28 -2.88
C PHE A 144 -11.39 7.56 -1.72
N ILE A 145 -11.12 6.96 -0.56
CA ILE A 145 -11.90 7.08 0.66
C ILE A 145 -11.03 7.73 1.73
N ASN A 146 -11.59 8.68 2.47
CA ASN A 146 -10.90 9.43 3.53
C ASN A 146 -9.64 10.16 3.02
N THR A 147 -9.71 10.67 1.78
CA THR A 147 -8.60 11.32 1.09
C THR A 147 -9.07 12.70 0.60
N PRO A 148 -8.62 13.81 1.21
CA PRO A 148 -9.06 15.15 0.83
C PRO A 148 -8.54 15.57 -0.55
N ARG A 149 -7.50 14.91 -1.04
CA ARG A 149 -6.94 15.12 -2.38
C ARG A 149 -6.20 13.86 -2.85
N ALA A 150 -6.58 13.33 -4.00
CA ALA A 150 -5.82 12.33 -4.74
C ALA A 150 -5.03 13.00 -5.89
N THR A 151 -3.84 12.50 -6.16
CA THR A 151 -3.01 12.92 -7.29
C THR A 151 -2.45 11.68 -7.97
N LEU A 152 -2.76 11.50 -9.23
CA LEU A 152 -2.13 10.52 -10.11
C LEU A 152 -1.13 11.26 -11.00
N THR A 153 0.10 10.75 -11.11
CA THR A 153 1.14 11.40 -11.91
C THR A 153 2.09 10.39 -12.53
N THR A 154 2.55 10.68 -13.73
CA THR A 154 3.64 9.95 -14.37
C THR A 154 5.01 10.57 -14.08
N GLY A 155 5.05 11.63 -13.28
CA GLY A 155 6.29 12.29 -12.89
C GLY A 155 7.02 11.57 -11.76
N LYS A 156 8.35 11.61 -11.82
CA LYS A 156 9.22 11.22 -10.72
C LYS A 156 9.20 12.30 -9.65
N PRO A 157 8.95 11.96 -8.37
CA PRO A 157 8.99 12.94 -7.29
C PRO A 157 10.40 13.50 -7.12
N ILE A 158 10.51 14.82 -7.05
CA ILE A 158 11.74 15.54 -6.72
C ILE A 158 11.55 16.14 -5.33
N MET A 159 12.48 15.80 -4.46
CA MET A 159 12.46 16.25 -3.07
C MET A 159 13.38 17.45 -2.86
N ASP A 160 12.93 18.42 -2.08
CA ASP A 160 13.77 19.44 -1.46
C ASP A 160 13.83 19.17 0.05
N GLY A 161 14.94 18.61 0.51
CA GLY A 161 15.06 18.11 1.87
C GLY A 161 13.97 17.06 2.19
N GLN A 162 13.06 17.40 3.11
CA GLN A 162 11.97 16.53 3.52
C GLN A 162 10.64 16.79 2.81
N ARG A 163 10.59 17.78 1.92
CA ARG A 163 9.38 18.19 1.22
C ARG A 163 9.38 17.71 -0.21
N LEU A 164 8.20 17.35 -0.70
CA LEU A 164 7.97 17.12 -2.12
C LEU A 164 7.92 18.48 -2.80
N GLU A 165 8.91 18.77 -3.66
CA GLU A 165 9.01 20.04 -4.38
C GLU A 165 8.17 20.01 -5.66
N ARG A 166 8.45 19.04 -6.54
CA ARG A 166 7.81 18.94 -7.86
C ARG A 166 7.85 17.52 -8.39
N PHE A 167 7.20 17.30 -9.50
CA PHE A 167 7.29 16.09 -10.29
C PHE A 167 8.01 16.39 -11.61
N GLN A 168 8.99 15.57 -11.95
CA GLN A 168 9.61 15.57 -13.27
C GLN A 168 8.91 14.55 -14.16
N VAL A 169 8.22 15.02 -15.19
CA VAL A 169 7.50 14.19 -16.14
C VAL A 169 8.33 14.05 -17.40
N ASP A 170 8.78 12.82 -17.67
CA ASP A 170 9.59 12.52 -18.85
C ASP A 170 8.79 11.66 -19.88
N GLY A 171 7.66 11.11 -19.48
CA GLY A 171 6.82 10.25 -20.32
C GLY A 171 5.68 9.62 -19.54
N GLY A 172 5.14 8.52 -20.07
CA GLY A 172 3.97 7.84 -19.52
C GLY A 172 2.67 8.59 -19.79
N ASP A 173 1.55 7.91 -19.59
CA ASP A 173 0.21 8.45 -19.76
C ASP A 173 -0.69 8.01 -18.60
N ILE A 174 -1.75 8.75 -18.38
CA ILE A 174 -2.80 8.41 -17.44
C ILE A 174 -4.06 8.16 -18.22
N VAL A 175 -4.59 6.95 -18.10
CA VAL A 175 -5.84 6.54 -18.73
C VAL A 175 -6.92 6.42 -17.68
N VAL A 176 -8.07 7.03 -17.87
CA VAL A 176 -9.24 6.89 -17.01
C VAL A 176 -10.32 6.18 -17.81
N GLU A 177 -10.69 4.99 -17.38
CA GLU A 177 -11.69 4.13 -18.01
C GLU A 177 -12.83 3.86 -17.03
N GLY A 178 -14.07 3.85 -17.56
CA GLY A 178 -15.26 3.55 -16.75
C GLY A 178 -15.82 4.78 -16.04
N ALA A 179 -16.46 4.54 -14.89
CA ALA A 179 -17.12 5.59 -14.13
C ALA A 179 -16.14 6.64 -13.56
N GLU A 180 -16.69 7.76 -13.16
CA GLU A 180 -15.98 8.92 -12.63
C GLU A 180 -14.94 8.59 -11.56
N LEU A 181 -13.84 9.37 -11.53
CA LEU A 181 -12.87 9.36 -10.45
C LEU A 181 -13.54 9.91 -9.19
N ASN A 182 -13.89 9.04 -8.26
CA ASN A 182 -14.47 9.42 -6.98
C ASN A 182 -13.38 9.74 -5.94
N VAL A 183 -13.45 10.92 -5.33
CA VAL A 183 -12.55 11.43 -4.30
C VAL A 183 -13.32 11.86 -3.06
#